data_4ce7733e1e52ef5173d0bcbfb0f2877c
#
_entry.id   4ce7733e1e52ef5173d0bcbfb0f2877c
#
_cell.length_a   1.000
_cell.length_b   1.000
_cell.length_c   1.000
_cell.angle_alpha   90.00
_cell.angle_beta   90.00
_cell.angle_gamma   90.00
#
_symmetry.space_group_name_H-M   'P 1'
#
loop_
_entity.id
_entity.type
_entity.pdbx_description
1 polymer ?
#
loop_
_entity_poly.entity_id
_entity_poly.type
_entity_poly.pdbx_seq_one_letter_code
_entity_poly.pdbx_strand_id
1 'polypeptide(L)'
;GAGAIVAFYTSASDRQVQSMDYSLDNGRTFRKYGRNPILTSTQRDFRDPKVFWHKESSKWIMVLAVGQEMQLYSSPNLKDWTYESSFGEGQGAHAGVWECPDLIELPVKGTELKKWVLICNINPGGPFGGSATQYFVGTFDGKQFVNESPALTKWMDYGKDHYATVTWSNAPEDRKVALAWMSNWEYANNVPTSQYRSANSV
;
A
#
# COMPACT_ATOMS: atom_id res chain seq x y z
N GLY A 1 24.96 -4.53 -7.93
CA GLY A 1 25.64 -3.25 -7.87
C GLY A 1 24.70 -2.20 -7.31
N ALA A 2 25.25 -1.31 -6.51
CA ALA A 2 24.54 -0.13 -6.08
C ALA A 2 24.00 0.60 -7.32
N GLY A 3 22.74 0.96 -7.34
CA GLY A 3 22.23 1.89 -8.30
C GLY A 3 21.11 1.49 -9.23
N ALA A 4 20.55 0.28 -9.16
CA ALA A 4 19.31 0.02 -9.90
C ALA A 4 18.10 0.59 -9.15
N ILE A 5 17.30 1.41 -9.82
CA ILE A 5 15.98 1.78 -9.36
C ILE A 5 15.01 0.73 -9.90
N VAL A 6 14.18 0.16 -9.03
CA VAL A 6 13.18 -0.85 -9.41
C VAL A 6 11.79 -0.26 -9.20
N ALA A 7 10.95 -0.34 -10.21
CA ALA A 7 9.55 0.03 -10.18
C ALA A 7 8.69 -1.24 -10.15
N PHE A 8 7.79 -1.34 -9.18
CA PHE A 8 6.78 -2.39 -9.11
C PHE A 8 5.43 -1.79 -9.48
N TYR A 9 4.65 -2.52 -10.25
CA TYR A 9 3.35 -2.03 -10.72
C TYR A 9 2.41 -3.18 -11.08
N THR A 10 1.13 -2.87 -11.08
CA THR A 10 0.10 -3.77 -11.56
C THR A 10 -0.07 -3.62 -13.05
N SER A 11 0.14 -4.69 -13.79
CA SER A 11 -0.27 -4.79 -15.20
C SER A 11 -1.70 -5.30 -15.25
N ALA A 12 -2.58 -4.58 -15.94
CA ALA A 12 -3.98 -4.92 -16.06
C ALA A 12 -4.35 -5.13 -17.54
N SER A 13 -4.85 -6.32 -17.86
CA SER A 13 -5.48 -6.67 -19.12
C SER A 13 -6.72 -7.51 -18.79
N ASP A 14 -6.74 -8.79 -19.17
CA ASP A 14 -7.82 -9.73 -18.79
C ASP A 14 -7.83 -10.01 -17.28
N ARG A 15 -6.68 -9.88 -16.65
CA ARG A 15 -6.50 -9.98 -15.19
C ARG A 15 -5.40 -9.05 -14.72
N GLN A 16 -5.38 -8.78 -13.42
CA GLN A 16 -4.33 -8.01 -12.76
C GLN A 16 -3.19 -8.94 -12.33
N VAL A 17 -1.95 -8.56 -12.66
CA VAL A 17 -0.73 -9.27 -12.29
C VAL A 17 0.33 -8.26 -11.85
N GLN A 18 1.30 -8.67 -11.05
CA GLN A 18 2.37 -7.78 -10.65
C GLN A 18 3.57 -7.92 -11.57
N SER A 19 4.11 -6.79 -11.98
CA SER A 19 5.27 -6.67 -12.84
C SER A 19 6.31 -5.76 -12.22
N MET A 20 7.54 -5.85 -12.70
CA MET A 20 8.60 -4.93 -12.33
C MET A 20 9.38 -4.48 -13.55
N ASP A 21 9.83 -3.23 -13.51
CA ASP A 21 10.79 -2.64 -14.42
C ASP A 21 11.99 -2.15 -13.63
N TYR A 22 13.11 -1.92 -14.30
CA TYR A 22 14.30 -1.41 -13.64
C TYR A 22 15.02 -0.35 -14.49
N SER A 23 15.65 0.59 -13.80
CA SER A 23 16.50 1.63 -14.39
C SER A 23 17.95 1.48 -13.92
N LEU A 24 18.90 1.69 -14.82
CA LEU A 24 20.33 1.71 -14.54
C LEU A 24 20.95 3.10 -14.75
N ASP A 25 20.13 4.10 -15.06
CA ASP A 25 20.51 5.48 -15.42
C ASP A 25 19.82 6.53 -14.52
N ASN A 26 19.63 6.20 -13.25
CA ASN A 26 19.00 7.05 -12.24
C ASN A 26 17.53 7.42 -12.56
N GLY A 27 16.79 6.48 -13.15
CA GLY A 27 15.35 6.65 -13.42
C GLY A 27 15.03 7.39 -14.72
N ARG A 28 16.02 7.64 -15.59
CA ARG A 28 15.75 8.31 -16.88
C ARG A 28 15.08 7.38 -17.87
N THR A 29 15.48 6.11 -17.88
CA THR A 29 14.83 5.08 -18.70
C THR A 29 14.58 3.83 -17.86
N PHE A 30 13.48 3.12 -18.16
CA PHE A 30 13.14 1.86 -17.53
C PHE A 30 13.10 0.73 -18.56
N ARG A 31 13.55 -0.45 -18.14
CA ARG A 31 13.52 -1.68 -18.92
C ARG A 31 12.62 -2.68 -18.24
N LYS A 32 11.74 -3.30 -19.00
CA LYS A 32 10.91 -4.39 -18.50
C LYS A 32 11.76 -5.57 -18.07
N TYR A 33 11.44 -6.14 -16.93
CA TYR A 33 12.07 -7.37 -16.49
C TYR A 33 11.64 -8.54 -17.36
N GLY A 34 12.60 -9.30 -17.88
CA GLY A 34 12.34 -10.33 -18.90
C GLY A 34 11.50 -11.53 -18.44
N ARG A 35 11.29 -11.68 -17.11
CA ARG A 35 10.41 -12.71 -16.54
C ARG A 35 9.13 -12.14 -15.92
N ASN A 36 8.68 -10.97 -16.39
CA ASN A 36 7.35 -10.48 -16.01
C ASN A 36 6.24 -11.38 -16.58
N PRO A 37 5.13 -11.57 -15.87
CA PRO A 37 4.83 -11.05 -14.54
C PRO A 37 5.59 -11.78 -13.42
N ILE A 38 5.95 -11.06 -12.35
CA ILE A 38 6.64 -11.64 -11.19
C ILE A 38 5.70 -12.30 -10.19
N LEU A 39 4.41 -11.90 -10.19
CA LEU A 39 3.34 -12.52 -9.42
C LEU A 39 2.05 -12.54 -10.22
N THR A 40 1.33 -13.65 -10.14
CA THR A 40 0.02 -13.84 -10.76
C THR A 40 -0.98 -14.35 -9.73
N SER A 41 -2.27 -14.07 -9.96
CA SER A 41 -3.36 -14.59 -9.15
C SER A 41 -4.58 -14.88 -10.02
N THR A 42 -5.43 -15.79 -9.56
CA THR A 42 -6.79 -15.99 -10.09
C THR A 42 -7.82 -15.08 -9.43
N GLN A 43 -7.44 -14.43 -8.32
CA GLN A 43 -8.27 -13.47 -7.63
C GLN A 43 -8.50 -12.22 -8.46
N ARG A 44 -9.70 -11.63 -8.34
CA ARG A 44 -9.96 -10.28 -8.84
C ARG A 44 -9.32 -9.24 -7.91
N ASP A 45 -9.12 -8.03 -8.42
CA ASP A 45 -8.60 -6.90 -7.60
C ASP A 45 -7.26 -7.24 -6.93
N PHE A 46 -6.33 -7.84 -7.68
CA PHE A 46 -4.98 -8.20 -7.28
C PHE A 46 -4.00 -7.09 -7.71
N ARG A 47 -3.82 -6.04 -6.87
CA ARG A 47 -3.14 -4.80 -7.30
C ARG A 47 -2.43 -4.03 -6.20
N ASP A 48 -1.82 -2.92 -6.60
CA ASP A 48 -1.23 -1.87 -5.76
C ASP A 48 -0.08 -2.38 -4.88
N PRO A 49 1.04 -2.83 -5.49
CA PRO A 49 2.15 -3.38 -4.73
C PRO A 49 2.90 -2.29 -3.96
N LYS A 50 2.99 -2.41 -2.63
CA LYS A 50 3.93 -1.68 -1.79
C LYS A 50 5.10 -2.59 -1.45
N VAL A 51 6.32 -2.18 -1.78
CA VAL A 51 7.55 -2.97 -1.54
C VAL A 51 8.51 -2.19 -0.64
N PHE A 52 9.01 -2.87 0.41
CA PHE A 52 10.01 -2.29 1.30
C PHE A 52 10.97 -3.36 1.83
N TRP A 53 12.13 -2.92 2.36
CA TRP A 53 13.09 -3.80 3.00
C TRP A 53 12.75 -3.97 4.48
N HIS A 54 12.54 -5.19 4.93
CA HIS A 54 12.35 -5.53 6.34
C HIS A 54 13.69 -5.99 6.94
N LYS A 55 14.26 -5.14 7.79
CA LYS A 55 15.62 -5.30 8.28
C LYS A 55 15.78 -6.56 9.13
N GLU A 56 14.85 -6.83 10.01
CA GLU A 56 14.90 -7.93 10.99
C GLU A 56 14.88 -9.30 10.30
N SER A 57 14.07 -9.48 9.27
CA SER A 57 14.02 -10.72 8.49
C SER A 57 15.05 -10.75 7.35
N SER A 58 15.74 -9.64 7.08
CA SER A 58 16.64 -9.48 5.93
C SER A 58 16.00 -9.90 4.61
N LYS A 59 14.76 -9.44 4.38
CA LYS A 59 13.97 -9.71 3.18
C LYS A 59 13.26 -8.47 2.68
N TRP A 60 12.97 -8.46 1.39
CA TRP A 60 11.99 -7.57 0.78
C TRP A 60 10.60 -8.08 1.10
N ILE A 61 9.72 -7.17 1.48
CA ILE A 61 8.31 -7.46 1.72
C ILE A 61 7.49 -6.73 0.67
N MET A 62 6.48 -7.40 0.13
CA MET A 62 5.46 -6.80 -0.72
C MET A 62 4.10 -6.99 -0.05
N VAL A 63 3.36 -5.90 0.06
CA VAL A 63 1.96 -5.91 0.47
C VAL A 63 1.10 -5.62 -0.75
N LEU A 64 0.08 -6.43 -0.98
CA LEU A 64 -0.85 -6.33 -2.11
C LEU A 64 -2.28 -6.26 -1.62
N ALA A 65 -3.07 -5.42 -2.26
CA ALA A 65 -4.52 -5.43 -2.09
C ALA A 65 -5.13 -6.55 -2.94
N VAL A 66 -5.97 -7.39 -2.33
CA VAL A 66 -6.63 -8.52 -2.97
C VAL A 66 -8.11 -8.57 -2.55
N GLY A 67 -8.97 -7.90 -3.28
CA GLY A 67 -10.38 -7.81 -2.96
C GLY A 67 -10.64 -7.09 -1.63
N GLN A 68 -10.86 -7.81 -0.55
CA GLN A 68 -11.10 -7.28 0.80
C GLN A 68 -10.07 -7.78 1.83
N GLU A 69 -8.88 -8.11 1.37
CA GLU A 69 -7.75 -8.49 2.20
C GLU A 69 -6.45 -7.86 1.70
N MET A 70 -5.44 -7.83 2.56
CA MET A 70 -4.06 -7.53 2.20
C MET A 70 -3.25 -8.81 2.24
N GLN A 71 -2.59 -9.15 1.14
CA GLN A 71 -1.68 -10.29 1.08
C GLN A 71 -0.23 -9.82 1.24
N LEU A 72 0.52 -10.58 2.02
CA LEU A 72 1.92 -10.32 2.31
C LEU A 72 2.80 -11.38 1.63
N TYR A 73 3.83 -10.90 0.97
CA TYR A 73 4.82 -11.72 0.27
C TYR A 73 6.22 -11.33 0.72
N SER A 74 7.16 -12.27 0.73
CA SER A 74 8.57 -12.00 0.96
C SER A 74 9.44 -12.42 -0.22
N SER A 75 10.57 -11.72 -0.39
CA SER A 75 11.57 -12.06 -1.41
C SER A 75 12.99 -11.78 -0.92
N PRO A 76 13.96 -12.65 -1.20
CA PRO A 76 15.37 -12.37 -0.94
C PRO A 76 16.01 -11.45 -1.99
N ASN A 77 15.38 -11.24 -3.16
CA ASN A 77 16.05 -10.69 -4.34
C ASN A 77 15.14 -9.84 -5.26
N LEU A 78 13.91 -9.48 -4.82
CA LEU A 78 12.89 -8.74 -5.58
C LEU A 78 12.30 -9.46 -6.81
N LYS A 79 12.71 -10.68 -7.07
CA LYS A 79 12.34 -11.44 -8.30
C LYS A 79 11.51 -12.67 -7.98
N ASP A 80 11.89 -13.36 -6.90
CA ASP A 80 11.27 -14.61 -6.48
C ASP A 80 10.50 -14.34 -5.20
N TRP A 81 9.16 -14.38 -5.28
CA TRP A 81 8.25 -14.00 -4.22
C TRP A 81 7.56 -15.21 -3.62
N THR A 82 7.51 -15.27 -2.30
CA THR A 82 6.82 -16.32 -1.53
C THR A 82 5.65 -15.67 -0.81
N TYR A 83 4.46 -16.24 -0.93
CA TYR A 83 3.31 -15.87 -0.12
C TYR A 83 3.57 -16.23 1.35
N GLU A 84 3.31 -15.31 2.26
CA GLU A 84 3.52 -15.50 3.69
C GLU A 84 2.20 -15.57 4.45
N SER A 85 1.30 -14.59 4.24
CA SER A 85 0.03 -14.51 4.96
C SER A 85 -0.96 -13.55 4.29
N SER A 86 -2.20 -13.56 4.77
CA SER A 86 -3.20 -12.50 4.50
C SER A 86 -3.69 -11.87 5.79
N PHE A 87 -4.23 -10.64 5.65
CA PHE A 87 -4.84 -9.86 6.71
C PHE A 87 -6.14 -9.25 6.21
N GLY A 88 -7.17 -9.25 7.06
CA GLY A 88 -8.43 -8.55 6.76
C GLY A 88 -9.67 -9.27 7.27
N GLU A 89 -9.68 -10.60 7.30
CA GLU A 89 -10.85 -11.36 7.71
C GLU A 89 -11.37 -10.91 9.09
N GLY A 90 -12.63 -10.45 9.11
CA GLY A 90 -13.31 -10.02 10.34
C GLY A 90 -12.76 -8.73 10.98
N GLN A 91 -11.90 -7.97 10.29
CA GLN A 91 -11.27 -6.77 10.84
C GLN A 91 -11.40 -5.59 9.88
N GLY A 92 -11.77 -4.42 10.42
CA GLY A 92 -11.95 -3.20 9.64
C GLY A 92 -13.28 -3.13 8.90
N ALA A 93 -13.39 -2.18 7.97
CA ALA A 93 -14.56 -1.97 7.12
C ALA A 93 -14.45 -2.81 5.84
N HIS A 94 -15.56 -3.45 5.45
CA HIS A 94 -15.65 -4.35 4.30
C HIS A 94 -16.80 -4.00 3.32
N ALA A 95 -17.27 -2.74 3.32
CA ALA A 95 -18.35 -2.33 2.42
C ALA A 95 -17.90 -2.11 0.97
N GLY A 96 -16.60 -2.17 0.70
CA GLY A 96 -16.00 -1.96 -0.61
C GLY A 96 -14.72 -2.76 -0.82
N VAL A 97 -14.04 -2.48 -1.93
CA VAL A 97 -12.76 -3.10 -2.29
C VAL A 97 -11.63 -2.40 -1.55
N TRP A 98 -10.67 -3.17 -1.08
CA TRP A 98 -9.45 -2.66 -0.48
C TRP A 98 -8.40 -2.35 -1.53
N GLU A 99 -7.71 -1.22 -1.37
CA GLU A 99 -6.76 -0.68 -2.36
C GLU A 99 -5.56 -0.02 -1.69
N CYS A 100 -4.52 0.26 -2.45
CA CYS A 100 -3.36 1.07 -2.08
C CYS A 100 -2.82 0.74 -0.68
N PRO A 101 -2.37 -0.50 -0.42
CA PRO A 101 -1.83 -0.87 0.88
C PRO A 101 -0.52 -0.14 1.16
N ASP A 102 -0.27 0.14 2.45
CA ASP A 102 1.04 0.53 2.93
C ASP A 102 1.31 -0.11 4.30
N LEU A 103 2.56 -0.40 4.60
CA LEU A 103 2.96 -0.99 5.88
C LEU A 103 4.23 -0.29 6.35
N ILE A 104 4.15 0.44 7.46
CA ILE A 104 5.23 1.28 7.95
C ILE A 104 5.42 1.12 9.47
N GLU A 105 6.67 1.11 9.91
CA GLU A 105 7.01 1.17 11.33
C GLU A 105 7.08 2.61 11.82
N LEU A 106 6.34 2.92 12.88
CA LEU A 106 6.28 4.26 13.48
C LEU A 106 6.70 4.24 14.95
N PRO A 107 7.41 5.26 15.42
CA PRO A 107 7.69 5.42 16.85
C PRO A 107 6.40 5.76 17.60
N VAL A 108 6.28 5.25 18.83
CA VAL A 108 5.19 5.61 19.74
C VAL A 108 5.63 6.81 20.57
N LYS A 109 4.93 7.94 20.38
CA LYS A 109 5.30 9.21 21.02
C LYS A 109 5.44 9.07 22.55
N GLY A 110 6.57 9.55 23.08
CA GLY A 110 6.87 9.54 24.51
C GLY A 110 7.37 8.18 25.05
N THR A 111 7.72 7.25 24.18
CA THR A 111 8.26 5.94 24.54
C THR A 111 9.41 5.55 23.60
N GLU A 112 10.14 4.48 23.94
CA GLU A 112 11.13 3.84 23.05
C GLU A 112 10.50 2.76 22.15
N LEU A 113 9.18 2.57 22.25
CA LEU A 113 8.48 1.55 21.50
C LEU A 113 8.20 2.01 20.06
N LYS A 114 8.12 1.02 19.18
CA LYS A 114 7.64 1.19 17.81
C LYS A 114 6.47 0.25 17.54
N LYS A 115 5.62 0.64 16.62
CA LYS A 115 4.48 -0.15 16.16
C LYS A 115 4.44 -0.15 14.64
N TRP A 116 3.98 -1.25 14.08
CA TRP A 116 3.65 -1.31 12.67
C TRP A 116 2.25 -0.78 12.42
N VAL A 117 2.11 -0.02 11.36
CA VAL A 117 0.82 0.51 10.91
C VAL A 117 0.58 0.01 9.50
N LEU A 118 -0.49 -0.78 9.35
CA LEU A 118 -1.00 -1.19 8.05
C LEU A 118 -2.07 -0.18 7.62
N ILE A 119 -1.84 0.49 6.50
CA ILE A 119 -2.77 1.42 5.87
C ILE A 119 -3.54 0.68 4.79
N CYS A 120 -4.84 0.89 4.75
CA CYS A 120 -5.75 0.26 3.81
C CYS A 120 -6.78 1.27 3.32
N ASN A 121 -6.80 1.52 2.03
CA ASN A 121 -7.81 2.35 1.42
C ASN A 121 -9.01 1.49 1.02
N ILE A 122 -10.22 2.02 1.10
CA ILE A 122 -11.46 1.29 0.77
C ILE A 122 -12.36 2.15 -0.11
N ASN A 123 -12.96 1.53 -1.14
CA ASN A 123 -13.92 2.20 -2.01
C ASN A 123 -15.01 1.23 -2.54
N PRO A 124 -16.32 1.54 -2.30
CA PRO A 124 -16.84 2.49 -1.31
C PRO A 124 -16.62 1.99 0.13
N GLY A 125 -17.20 2.65 1.11
CA GLY A 125 -17.21 2.14 2.49
C GLY A 125 -16.63 3.09 3.53
N GLY A 126 -16.32 4.31 3.10
CA GLY A 126 -15.91 5.38 4.00
C GLY A 126 -17.02 5.77 5.00
N PRO A 127 -16.65 6.23 6.21
CA PRO A 127 -17.61 6.55 7.27
C PRO A 127 -18.50 7.75 6.93
N PHE A 128 -18.05 8.58 5.99
CA PHE A 128 -18.78 9.77 5.52
C PHE A 128 -19.27 9.64 4.06
N GLY A 129 -19.26 8.42 3.53
CA GLY A 129 -19.61 8.09 2.15
C GLY A 129 -18.41 8.04 1.21
N GLY A 130 -18.53 7.25 0.14
CA GLY A 130 -17.51 7.08 -0.89
C GLY A 130 -16.24 6.38 -0.39
N SER A 131 -15.11 6.85 -0.87
CA SER A 131 -13.79 6.29 -0.54
C SER A 131 -13.23 6.86 0.76
N ALA A 132 -12.39 6.08 1.46
CA ALA A 132 -11.69 6.50 2.68
C ALA A 132 -10.44 5.67 2.93
N THR A 133 -9.62 6.10 3.90
CA THR A 133 -8.42 5.39 4.35
C THR A 133 -8.60 4.91 5.78
N GLN A 134 -8.63 3.60 5.99
CA GLN A 134 -8.56 2.99 7.32
C GLN A 134 -7.14 2.54 7.63
N TYR A 135 -6.84 2.33 8.93
CA TYR A 135 -5.54 1.84 9.35
C TYR A 135 -5.63 0.91 10.55
N PHE A 136 -4.64 0.07 10.68
CA PHE A 136 -4.51 -0.91 11.76
C PHE A 136 -3.16 -0.74 12.44
N VAL A 137 -3.13 -0.78 13.76
CA VAL A 137 -1.89 -0.69 14.55
C VAL A 137 -1.59 -2.04 15.17
N GLY A 138 -0.34 -2.48 15.04
CA GLY A 138 0.00 -3.80 15.53
C GLY A 138 1.48 -4.13 15.48
N THR A 139 1.75 -5.41 15.32
CA THR A 139 3.10 -5.96 15.15
C THR A 139 3.25 -6.64 13.80
N PHE A 140 4.47 -6.67 13.28
CA PHE A 140 4.81 -7.37 12.06
C PHE A 140 6.18 -8.05 12.22
N ASP A 141 6.27 -9.33 11.89
CA ASP A 141 7.46 -10.16 12.09
C ASP A 141 8.23 -10.46 10.78
N GLY A 142 7.83 -9.81 9.69
CA GLY A 142 8.36 -10.09 8.35
C GLY A 142 7.54 -11.13 7.56
N LYS A 143 6.47 -11.66 8.16
CA LYS A 143 5.56 -12.64 7.55
C LYS A 143 4.11 -12.30 7.79
N GLN A 144 3.75 -12.00 9.04
CA GLN A 144 2.38 -11.79 9.47
C GLN A 144 2.23 -10.45 10.19
N PHE A 145 1.18 -9.72 9.83
CA PHE A 145 0.72 -8.55 10.59
C PHE A 145 -0.37 -8.97 11.58
N VAL A 146 -0.22 -8.56 12.83
CA VAL A 146 -1.19 -8.82 13.90
C VAL A 146 -1.71 -7.51 14.44
N ASN A 147 -3.01 -7.24 14.24
CA ASN A 147 -3.69 -6.04 14.72
C ASN A 147 -3.96 -6.13 16.22
N GLU A 148 -3.59 -5.10 16.98
CA GLU A 148 -3.78 -5.04 18.44
C GLU A 148 -5.21 -4.66 18.85
N SER A 149 -6.03 -4.19 17.92
CA SER A 149 -7.40 -3.71 18.20
C SER A 149 -8.39 -4.24 17.15
N PRO A 150 -8.57 -5.56 17.03
CA PRO A 150 -9.35 -6.15 15.94
C PRO A 150 -10.82 -5.73 15.90
N ALA A 151 -11.40 -5.35 17.04
CA ALA A 151 -12.79 -4.89 17.12
C ALA A 151 -12.99 -3.41 16.71
N LEU A 152 -11.90 -2.68 16.43
CA LEU A 152 -11.97 -1.24 16.15
C LEU A 152 -11.59 -0.95 14.70
N THR A 153 -12.48 -0.28 13.97
CA THR A 153 -12.15 0.36 12.70
C THR A 153 -11.63 1.77 12.98
N LYS A 154 -10.41 2.05 12.54
CA LYS A 154 -9.78 3.36 12.70
C LYS A 154 -9.61 4.02 11.33
N TRP A 155 -9.91 5.33 11.25
CA TRP A 155 -9.85 6.11 10.02
C TRP A 155 -8.74 7.16 10.12
N MET A 156 -8.02 7.37 9.03
CA MET A 156 -6.94 8.35 8.99
C MET A 156 -7.46 9.78 8.90
N ASP A 157 -8.66 9.96 8.37
CA ASP A 157 -9.30 11.26 8.23
C ASP A 157 -10.78 11.20 8.64
N TYR A 158 -11.31 12.32 9.11
CA TYR A 158 -12.70 12.49 9.52
C TYR A 158 -13.51 13.35 8.51
N GLY A 159 -12.93 13.64 7.35
CA GLY A 159 -13.58 14.25 6.20
C GLY A 159 -13.85 13.24 5.10
N LYS A 160 -14.15 13.73 3.90
CA LYS A 160 -14.39 12.92 2.69
C LYS A 160 -13.17 12.80 1.79
N ASP A 161 -12.22 13.74 1.86
CA ASP A 161 -11.19 13.94 0.85
C ASP A 161 -9.81 13.45 1.30
N HIS A 162 -9.74 12.16 1.63
CA HIS A 162 -8.47 11.52 2.00
C HIS A 162 -8.46 10.08 1.48
N TYR A 163 -7.76 9.84 0.38
CA TYR A 163 -7.72 8.53 -0.28
C TYR A 163 -6.36 8.22 -0.92
N ALA A 164 -6.14 6.93 -1.24
CA ALA A 164 -4.93 6.42 -1.90
C ALA A 164 -3.64 6.80 -1.15
N THR A 165 -3.70 6.78 0.18
CA THR A 165 -2.58 7.17 1.05
C THR A 165 -1.40 6.24 0.86
N VAL A 166 -0.24 6.82 0.62
CA VAL A 166 1.06 6.13 0.55
C VAL A 166 2.10 6.85 1.36
N THR A 167 3.08 6.11 1.89
CA THR A 167 4.16 6.68 2.69
C THR A 167 5.48 6.67 1.94
N TRP A 168 6.33 7.65 2.26
CA TRP A 168 7.71 7.73 1.78
C TRP A 168 8.63 6.93 2.70
N SER A 169 9.44 6.05 2.10
CA SER A 169 10.52 5.35 2.81
C SER A 169 11.79 6.18 2.79
N ASN A 170 12.55 6.15 3.88
CA ASN A 170 13.87 6.79 3.98
C ASN A 170 13.85 8.31 3.71
N ALA A 171 12.78 9.00 4.10
CA ALA A 171 12.75 10.45 4.05
C ALA A 171 13.87 11.04 4.95
N PRO A 172 14.49 12.18 4.57
CA PRO A 172 15.53 12.82 5.37
C PRO A 172 15.08 13.05 6.83
N GLU A 173 16.04 12.96 7.77
CA GLU A 173 15.81 13.19 9.21
C GLU A 173 14.84 12.17 9.84
N ASP A 174 14.78 10.95 9.32
CA ASP A 174 13.85 9.89 9.74
C ASP A 174 12.37 10.31 9.76
N ARG A 175 12.02 11.35 9.02
CA ARG A 175 10.62 11.79 8.90
C ARG A 175 9.76 10.69 8.30
N LYS A 176 8.54 10.61 8.80
CA LYS A 176 7.49 9.76 8.24
C LYS A 176 6.49 10.68 7.54
N VAL A 177 6.48 10.60 6.23
CA VAL A 177 5.66 11.47 5.37
C VAL A 177 4.68 10.60 4.62
N ALA A 178 3.41 10.97 4.64
CA ALA A 178 2.36 10.34 3.85
C ALA A 178 1.82 11.35 2.84
N LEU A 179 1.42 10.85 1.68
CA LEU A 179 0.73 11.60 0.63
C LEU A 179 -0.61 10.95 0.38
N ALA A 180 -1.67 11.75 0.30
CA ALA A 180 -3.02 11.28 -0.03
C ALA A 180 -3.67 12.12 -1.11
N TRP A 181 -4.57 11.54 -1.86
CA TRP A 181 -5.43 12.22 -2.81
C TRP A 181 -6.55 12.96 -2.08
N MET A 182 -6.60 14.28 -2.25
CA MET A 182 -7.61 15.16 -1.66
C MET A 182 -8.86 15.19 -2.53
N SER A 183 -9.52 14.06 -2.66
CA SER A 183 -10.80 13.92 -3.35
C SER A 183 -11.49 12.62 -2.92
N ASN A 184 -12.65 12.32 -3.52
CA ASN A 184 -13.44 11.14 -3.23
C ASN A 184 -14.06 10.60 -4.51
N TRP A 185 -14.02 9.29 -4.71
CA TRP A 185 -14.58 8.64 -5.90
C TRP A 185 -16.08 8.88 -6.08
N GLU A 186 -16.81 9.20 -4.99
CA GLU A 186 -18.24 9.53 -5.05
C GLU A 186 -18.53 10.73 -5.96
N TYR A 187 -17.60 11.70 -6.06
CA TYR A 187 -17.83 12.95 -6.83
C TYR A 187 -16.60 13.45 -7.62
N ALA A 188 -15.50 12.72 -7.65
CA ALA A 188 -14.26 13.18 -8.27
C ALA A 188 -14.43 13.62 -9.74
N ASN A 189 -15.34 13.01 -10.47
CA ASN A 189 -15.63 13.36 -11.87
C ASN A 189 -16.53 14.61 -12.02
N ASN A 190 -17.12 15.08 -10.92
CA ASN A 190 -18.07 16.18 -10.89
C ASN A 190 -17.53 17.45 -10.23
N VAL A 191 -16.24 17.47 -9.86
CA VAL A 191 -15.63 18.66 -9.24
C VAL A 191 -15.59 19.83 -10.25
N PRO A 192 -16.01 21.04 -9.86
CA PRO A 192 -16.14 22.19 -10.75
C PRO A 192 -14.79 22.89 -10.99
N THR A 193 -13.77 22.13 -11.35
CA THR A 193 -12.45 22.66 -11.66
C THR A 193 -12.18 22.61 -13.15
N SER A 194 -11.73 23.71 -13.74
CA SER A 194 -11.44 23.81 -15.17
C SER A 194 -9.98 23.53 -15.52
N GLN A 195 -9.08 23.82 -14.60
CA GLN A 195 -7.64 23.72 -14.84
C GLN A 195 -6.99 22.46 -14.24
N TYR A 196 -7.61 21.84 -13.23
CA TYR A 196 -7.15 20.60 -12.59
C TYR A 196 -8.35 19.79 -12.08
N ARG A 197 -8.15 18.50 -11.83
CA ARG A 197 -9.21 17.60 -11.36
C ARG A 197 -9.16 17.29 -9.88
N SER A 198 -7.98 17.36 -9.27
CA SER A 198 -7.82 17.07 -7.84
C SER A 198 -6.50 17.62 -7.30
N ALA A 199 -6.31 17.49 -6.00
CA ALA A 199 -5.08 17.85 -5.31
C ALA A 199 -4.63 16.70 -4.40
N ASN A 200 -3.36 16.72 -4.01
CA ASN A 200 -2.81 15.80 -3.01
C ASN A 200 -2.43 16.58 -1.75
N SER A 201 -2.56 15.92 -0.60
CA SER A 201 -1.99 16.39 0.67
C SER A 201 -0.51 16.02 0.76
N VAL A 202 0.19 16.62 1.68
CA VAL A 202 1.52 16.23 2.14
C VAL A 202 1.49 16.08 3.65
#